data_e09b4a227f34111044bb3dd79c69f838
#
_entry.id   e09b4a227f34111044bb3dd79c69f838
#
_cell.length_a   1.000
_cell.length_b   1.000
_cell.length_c   1.000
_cell.angle_alpha   90.00
_cell.angle_beta   90.00
_cell.angle_gamma   90.00
#
_symmetry.space_group_name_H-M   'P 1'
#
loop_
_entity.id
_entity.type
_entity.pdbx_description
1 polymer ?
#
loop_
_entity_poly.entity_id
_entity_poly.type
_entity_poly.pdbx_seq_one_letter_code
_entity_poly.pdbx_strand_id
1 'polypeptide(L)'
;IRLKQMEANICSMTGAMREQIVTMTENLKKSYQMFKAIVDKTLEDGEVLPVCGGITCIYTPGHTPGHMSYYLEKLKLLIAGDILQVMDGSLEKCPDFTILDKEAFIASLKKISRYKIEMLVCYHGGLFRGDATNRIVEIASGL
;
A
#
# COMPACT_ATOMS: atom_id res chain seq x y z
N ILE A 1 -14.84 1.42 -2.13
CA ILE A 1 -14.44 0.60 -3.30
C ILE A 1 -14.09 -0.80 -2.85
N ARG A 2 -13.20 -1.01 -1.88
CA ARG A 2 -12.78 -2.35 -1.40
C ARG A 2 -13.96 -3.21 -0.90
N LEU A 3 -14.91 -2.63 -0.15
CA LEU A 3 -16.12 -3.34 0.29
C LEU A 3 -16.97 -3.83 -0.88
N LYS A 4 -17.18 -2.99 -1.90
CA LYS A 4 -17.95 -3.38 -3.11
C LYS A 4 -17.26 -4.51 -3.88
N GLN A 5 -15.94 -4.49 -3.95
CA GLN A 5 -15.17 -5.57 -4.58
C GLN A 5 -15.26 -6.88 -3.79
N MET A 6 -15.17 -6.81 -2.45
CA MET A 6 -15.36 -7.98 -1.58
C MET A 6 -16.77 -8.55 -1.73
N GLU A 7 -17.80 -7.70 -1.78
CA GLU A 7 -19.19 -8.11 -2.00
C GLU A 7 -19.39 -8.79 -3.37
N ALA A 8 -18.77 -8.26 -4.42
CA ALA A 8 -18.82 -8.86 -5.76
C ALA A 8 -18.15 -10.25 -5.78
N ASN A 9 -17.00 -10.38 -5.10
CA ASN A 9 -16.25 -11.64 -5.03
C ASN A 9 -17.00 -12.72 -4.22
N ILE A 10 -17.79 -12.34 -3.21
CA ILE A 10 -18.62 -13.28 -2.40
C ILE A 10 -19.59 -14.05 -3.29
N CYS A 11 -20.12 -13.47 -4.36
CA CYS A 11 -21.09 -14.11 -5.25
C CYS A 11 -20.50 -15.33 -5.99
N SER A 12 -19.19 -15.35 -6.22
CA SER A 12 -18.51 -16.46 -6.91
C SER A 12 -17.91 -17.52 -5.97
N MET A 13 -18.01 -17.33 -4.65
CA MET A 13 -17.43 -18.22 -3.64
C MET A 13 -18.48 -19.17 -3.06
N THR A 14 -18.02 -20.36 -2.65
CA THR A 14 -18.86 -21.40 -2.01
C THR A 14 -18.20 -21.94 -0.75
N GLY A 15 -19.00 -22.61 0.11
CA GLY A 15 -18.52 -23.31 1.30
C GLY A 15 -18.01 -22.40 2.42
N ALA A 16 -17.18 -22.96 3.29
CA ALA A 16 -16.67 -22.30 4.50
C ALA A 16 -15.90 -20.99 4.22
N MET A 17 -15.20 -20.92 3.08
CA MET A 17 -14.49 -19.71 2.68
C MET A 17 -15.46 -18.54 2.41
N ARG A 18 -16.61 -18.80 1.81
CA ARG A 18 -17.65 -17.79 1.60
C ARG A 18 -18.16 -17.23 2.94
N GLU A 19 -18.43 -18.09 3.91
CA GLU A 19 -18.91 -17.69 5.24
C GLU A 19 -17.89 -16.82 5.98
N GLN A 20 -16.61 -17.20 5.92
CA GLN A 20 -15.54 -16.40 6.53
C GLN A 20 -15.43 -15.00 5.90
N ILE A 21 -15.52 -14.89 4.58
CA ILE A 21 -15.42 -13.60 3.89
C ILE A 21 -16.66 -12.75 4.12
N VAL A 22 -17.87 -13.35 4.19
CA VAL A 22 -19.08 -12.64 4.56
C VAL A 22 -18.94 -12.04 5.96
N THR A 23 -18.56 -12.85 6.95
CA THR A 23 -18.36 -12.40 8.33
C THR A 23 -17.31 -11.29 8.42
N MET A 24 -16.19 -11.45 7.72
CA MET A 24 -15.14 -10.43 7.66
C MET A 24 -15.66 -9.11 7.05
N THR A 25 -16.44 -9.20 5.98
CA THR A 25 -17.02 -8.04 5.29
C THR A 25 -18.00 -7.29 6.19
N GLU A 26 -18.85 -8.02 6.91
CA GLU A 26 -19.80 -7.43 7.87
C GLU A 26 -19.09 -6.76 9.05
N ASN A 27 -18.05 -7.39 9.59
CA ASN A 27 -17.24 -6.81 10.65
C ASN A 27 -16.51 -5.54 10.16
N LEU A 28 -15.99 -5.54 8.94
CA LEU A 28 -15.40 -4.35 8.33
C LEU A 28 -16.42 -3.21 8.19
N LYS A 29 -17.65 -3.50 7.74
CA LYS A 29 -18.72 -2.50 7.65
C LYS A 29 -19.03 -1.87 9.00
N LYS A 30 -19.13 -2.69 10.05
CA LYS A 30 -19.36 -2.21 11.43
C LYS A 30 -18.20 -1.33 11.90
N SER A 31 -16.96 -1.75 11.64
CA SER A 31 -15.75 -0.98 11.99
C SER A 31 -15.72 0.38 11.29
N TYR A 32 -16.05 0.45 9.99
CA TYR A 32 -16.11 1.74 9.28
C TYR A 32 -17.16 2.70 9.83
N GLN A 33 -18.23 2.21 10.42
CA GLN A 33 -19.23 3.05 11.07
C GLN A 33 -18.78 3.53 12.46
N MET A 34 -18.07 2.68 13.21
CA MET A 34 -17.59 2.98 14.57
C MET A 34 -16.37 3.90 14.60
N PHE A 35 -15.47 3.78 13.61
CA PHE A 35 -14.18 4.48 13.60
C PHE A 35 -14.12 5.58 12.53
N LYS A 36 -15.19 6.35 12.39
CA LYS A 36 -15.17 7.55 11.54
C LYS A 36 -14.18 8.57 12.12
N ALA A 37 -13.12 8.86 11.37
CA ALA A 37 -12.22 9.96 11.67
C ALA A 37 -12.64 11.22 10.91
N ILE A 38 -12.44 12.38 11.53
CA ILE A 38 -12.52 13.66 10.84
C ILE A 38 -11.24 13.80 10.03
N VAL A 39 -11.39 14.13 8.75
CA VAL A 39 -10.25 14.39 7.86
C VAL A 39 -10.05 15.90 7.79
N ASP A 40 -8.98 16.39 8.41
CA ASP A 40 -8.66 17.82 8.43
C ASP A 40 -8.07 18.30 7.11
N LYS A 41 -7.34 17.40 6.40
CA LYS A 41 -6.68 17.70 5.15
C LYS A 41 -6.53 16.47 4.27
N THR A 42 -6.73 16.63 2.98
CA THR A 42 -6.33 15.66 1.95
C THR A 42 -4.93 16.00 1.43
N LEU A 43 -4.19 15.00 0.98
CA LEU A 43 -2.84 15.17 0.46
C LEU A 43 -2.83 14.93 -1.05
N GLU A 44 -2.00 15.69 -1.75
CA GLU A 44 -1.80 15.56 -3.19
C GLU A 44 -0.46 14.90 -3.53
N ASP A 45 -0.36 14.35 -4.74
CA ASP A 45 0.90 13.77 -5.25
C ASP A 45 1.99 14.85 -5.36
N GLY A 46 3.14 14.59 -4.81
CA GLY A 46 4.27 15.53 -4.78
C GLY A 46 4.16 16.63 -3.72
N GLU A 47 3.08 16.69 -2.96
CA GLU A 47 2.98 17.63 -1.83
C GLU A 47 4.07 17.36 -0.78
N VAL A 48 4.67 18.41 -0.24
CA VAL A 48 5.68 18.30 0.82
C VAL A 48 5.11 18.81 2.14
N LEU A 49 4.97 17.91 3.10
CA LEU A 49 4.58 18.26 4.47
C LEU A 49 5.77 18.91 5.20
N PRO A 50 5.61 20.08 5.85
CA PRO A 50 6.69 20.80 6.51
C PRO A 50 7.02 20.23 7.91
N VAL A 51 7.08 18.91 8.03
CA VAL A 51 7.39 18.19 9.27
C VAL A 51 8.58 17.26 9.05
N CYS A 52 9.30 16.91 10.09
CA CYS A 52 10.47 16.02 10.04
C CYS A 52 11.52 16.41 8.98
N GLY A 53 11.61 17.69 8.64
CA GLY A 53 12.52 18.20 7.62
C GLY A 53 12.06 18.04 6.18
N GLY A 54 10.77 17.81 5.97
CA GLY A 54 10.11 17.62 4.70
C GLY A 54 9.76 16.15 4.43
N ILE A 55 8.45 15.88 4.26
CA ILE A 55 7.95 14.56 3.86
C ILE A 55 7.24 14.73 2.53
N THR A 56 7.77 14.15 1.46
CA THR A 56 7.13 14.13 0.15
C THR A 56 6.03 13.08 0.13
N CYS A 57 4.80 13.50 -0.16
CA CYS A 57 3.66 12.63 -0.38
C CYS A 57 3.71 12.07 -1.80
N ILE A 58 3.66 10.76 -1.95
CA ILE A 58 3.71 10.10 -3.25
C ILE A 58 2.42 9.31 -3.43
N TYR A 59 1.58 9.71 -4.38
CA TYR A 59 0.38 8.96 -4.72
C TYR A 59 0.77 7.66 -5.42
N THR A 60 0.45 6.53 -4.79
CA THR A 60 0.84 5.18 -5.20
C THR A 60 -0.37 4.23 -5.25
N PRO A 61 -1.33 4.49 -6.16
CA PRO A 61 -2.52 3.66 -6.30
C PRO A 61 -2.18 2.25 -6.80
N GLY A 62 -3.13 1.33 -6.61
CA GLY A 62 -3.05 -0.05 -7.08
C GLY A 62 -3.46 -1.04 -6.01
N HIS A 63 -2.84 -1.02 -4.83
CA HIS A 63 -3.35 -1.75 -3.67
C HIS A 63 -4.72 -1.22 -3.24
N THR A 64 -4.83 0.10 -3.10
CA THR A 64 -6.13 0.81 -2.99
C THR A 64 -6.10 2.06 -3.85
N PRO A 65 -7.27 2.60 -4.27
CA PRO A 65 -7.32 3.82 -5.09
C PRO A 65 -6.76 5.06 -4.42
N GLY A 66 -6.75 5.11 -3.08
CA GLY A 66 -6.26 6.26 -2.32
C GLY A 66 -4.90 6.00 -1.64
N HIS A 67 -4.18 4.95 -2.05
CA HIS A 67 -2.93 4.61 -1.40
C HIS A 67 -1.87 5.70 -1.61
N MET A 68 -1.14 6.03 -0.54
CA MET A 68 -0.05 7.00 -0.51
C MET A 68 1.19 6.36 0.12
N SER A 69 2.35 6.68 -0.42
CA SER A 69 3.66 6.45 0.19
C SER A 69 4.28 7.78 0.59
N TYR A 70 5.25 7.77 1.51
CA TYR A 70 5.84 8.98 2.05
C TYR A 70 7.36 8.88 2.02
N TYR A 71 8.03 9.88 1.44
CA TYR A 71 9.48 9.88 1.32
C TYR A 71 10.12 11.00 2.14
N LEU A 72 11.07 10.62 2.98
CA LEU A 72 11.86 11.51 3.81
C LEU A 72 13.25 11.67 3.17
N GLU A 73 13.44 12.75 2.41
CA GLU A 73 14.64 13.01 1.61
C GLU A 73 15.94 12.97 2.43
N LYS A 74 15.95 13.61 3.60
CA LYS A 74 17.13 13.67 4.47
C LYS A 74 17.58 12.31 4.99
N LEU A 75 16.65 11.38 5.13
CA LEU A 75 16.92 10.04 5.66
C LEU A 75 17.01 8.99 4.56
N LYS A 76 16.72 9.36 3.30
CA LYS A 76 16.54 8.40 2.20
C LYS A 76 15.60 7.27 2.57
N LEU A 77 14.56 7.61 3.34
CA LEU A 77 13.59 6.68 3.91
C LEU A 77 12.28 6.77 3.15
N LEU A 78 11.81 5.63 2.66
CA LEU A 78 10.45 5.49 2.13
C LEU A 78 9.55 4.76 3.14
N ILE A 79 8.42 5.36 3.49
CA ILE A 79 7.30 4.67 4.14
C ILE A 79 6.39 4.19 2.99
N ALA A 80 6.47 2.92 2.67
CA ALA A 80 5.83 2.34 1.49
C ALA A 80 4.34 2.02 1.70
N GLY A 81 3.88 1.93 2.95
CA GLY A 81 2.51 1.49 3.25
C GLY A 81 2.32 0.01 2.92
N ASP A 82 1.24 -0.27 2.19
CA ASP A 82 0.82 -1.62 1.80
C ASP A 82 1.18 -2.00 0.35
N ILE A 83 1.90 -1.13 -0.38
CA ILE A 83 2.34 -1.47 -1.75
C ILE A 83 3.46 -2.51 -1.76
N LEU A 84 4.25 -2.55 -0.68
CA LEU A 84 5.33 -3.48 -0.45
C LEU A 84 5.20 -4.09 0.96
N GLN A 85 5.86 -5.22 1.16
CA GLN A 85 5.95 -5.91 2.44
C GLN A 85 7.35 -6.47 2.66
N VAL A 86 7.72 -6.74 3.91
CA VAL A 86 8.95 -7.47 4.23
C VAL A 86 8.56 -8.87 4.68
N MET A 87 9.08 -9.89 4.00
CA MET A 87 8.89 -11.30 4.36
C MET A 87 10.26 -11.97 4.46
N ASP A 88 10.52 -12.59 5.60
CA ASP A 88 11.79 -13.29 5.89
C ASP A 88 13.04 -12.46 5.56
N GLY A 89 12.96 -11.15 5.85
CA GLY A 89 14.04 -10.20 5.59
C GLY A 89 14.15 -9.70 4.14
N SER A 90 13.32 -10.23 3.23
CA SER A 90 13.27 -9.83 1.83
C SER A 90 12.16 -8.83 1.57
N LEU A 91 12.42 -7.86 0.68
CA LEU A 91 11.41 -6.92 0.22
C LEU A 91 10.63 -7.58 -0.93
N GLU A 92 9.31 -7.64 -0.76
CA GLU A 92 8.38 -8.27 -1.70
C GLU A 92 7.21 -7.33 -2.01
N LYS A 93 6.51 -7.58 -3.13
CA LYS A 93 5.22 -6.93 -3.40
C LYS A 93 4.15 -7.41 -2.41
N CYS A 94 3.10 -6.63 -2.23
CA CYS A 94 1.92 -7.13 -1.52
C CYS A 94 1.28 -8.32 -2.28
N PRO A 95 0.51 -9.19 -1.60
CA PRO A 95 -0.13 -10.35 -2.22
C PRO A 95 -1.07 -9.95 -3.36
N ASP A 96 -1.09 -10.73 -4.46
CA ASP A 96 -1.87 -10.40 -5.67
C ASP A 96 -3.36 -10.17 -5.40
N PHE A 97 -3.95 -10.93 -4.48
CA PHE A 97 -5.37 -10.78 -4.12
C PHE A 97 -5.69 -9.44 -3.42
N THR A 98 -4.66 -8.69 -3.00
CA THR A 98 -4.81 -7.37 -2.39
C THR A 98 -4.63 -6.22 -3.38
N ILE A 99 -4.21 -6.51 -4.62
CA ILE A 99 -4.01 -5.52 -5.68
C ILE A 99 -5.34 -5.32 -6.41
N LEU A 100 -5.93 -4.12 -6.28
CA LEU A 100 -7.21 -3.79 -6.91
C LEU A 100 -7.05 -3.34 -8.37
N ASP A 101 -5.90 -2.74 -8.69
CA ASP A 101 -5.57 -2.24 -10.03
C ASP A 101 -4.10 -2.55 -10.32
N LYS A 102 -3.86 -3.55 -11.16
CA LYS A 102 -2.52 -4.02 -11.47
C LYS A 102 -1.70 -3.01 -12.27
N GLU A 103 -2.31 -2.32 -13.22
CA GLU A 103 -1.61 -1.32 -14.04
C GLU A 103 -1.16 -0.13 -13.19
N ALA A 104 -2.06 0.40 -12.38
CA ALA A 104 -1.74 1.48 -11.43
C ALA A 104 -0.68 1.04 -10.41
N PHE A 105 -0.71 -0.22 -9.96
CA PHE A 105 0.26 -0.77 -9.02
C PHE A 105 1.67 -0.79 -9.64
N ILE A 106 1.82 -1.29 -10.86
CA ILE A 106 3.10 -1.31 -11.59
C ILE A 106 3.61 0.11 -11.82
N ALA A 107 2.74 1.02 -12.24
CA ALA A 107 3.10 2.43 -12.41
C ALA A 107 3.57 3.07 -11.11
N SER A 108 2.95 2.72 -9.98
CA SER A 108 3.32 3.19 -8.65
C SER A 108 4.70 2.66 -8.22
N LEU A 109 5.00 1.39 -8.44
CA LEU A 109 6.34 0.83 -8.19
C LEU A 109 7.41 1.53 -9.03
N LYS A 110 7.16 1.74 -10.33
CA LYS A 110 8.05 2.49 -11.22
C LYS A 110 8.22 3.96 -10.80
N LYS A 111 7.20 4.56 -10.19
CA LYS A 111 7.29 5.93 -9.65
C LYS A 111 8.22 5.97 -8.44
N ILE A 112 8.01 5.11 -7.45
CA ILE A 112 8.83 5.11 -6.22
C ILE A 112 10.26 4.66 -6.47
N SER A 113 10.55 3.82 -7.47
CA SER A 113 11.91 3.41 -7.81
C SER A 113 12.79 4.55 -8.36
N ARG A 114 12.23 5.71 -8.67
CA ARG A 114 12.98 6.91 -9.06
C ARG A 114 13.63 7.64 -7.89
N TYR A 115 13.23 7.29 -6.67
CA TYR A 115 13.81 7.86 -5.44
C TYR A 115 15.01 7.03 -5.00
N LYS A 116 16.02 7.71 -4.43
CA LYS A 116 17.14 7.02 -3.78
C LYS A 116 16.69 6.53 -2.41
N ILE A 117 16.44 5.22 -2.26
CA ILE A 117 15.89 4.63 -1.04
C ILE A 117 16.95 3.75 -0.39
N GLU A 118 17.43 4.17 0.79
CA GLU A 118 18.40 3.42 1.61
C GLU A 118 17.71 2.66 2.75
N MET A 119 16.54 3.12 3.17
CA MET A 119 15.70 2.49 4.19
C MET A 119 14.25 2.49 3.71
N LEU A 120 13.53 1.42 4.00
CA LEU A 120 12.14 1.32 3.63
C LEU A 120 11.33 0.72 4.78
N VAL A 121 10.17 1.32 5.09
CA VAL A 121 9.22 0.81 6.09
C VAL A 121 7.95 0.40 5.39
N CYS A 122 7.56 -0.86 5.59
CA CYS A 122 6.27 -1.41 5.18
C CYS A 122 5.33 -1.51 6.40
N TYR A 123 4.04 -1.46 6.17
CA TYR A 123 3.06 -1.74 7.23
C TYR A 123 3.07 -3.22 7.62
N HIS A 124 3.42 -4.12 6.69
CA HIS A 124 3.61 -5.54 6.94
C HIS A 124 5.10 -5.89 6.89
N GLY A 125 5.62 -6.49 7.96
CA GLY A 125 7.01 -6.93 8.10
C GLY A 125 8.02 -5.85 8.53
N GLY A 126 7.61 -4.57 8.57
CA GLY A 126 8.38 -3.49 9.19
C GLY A 126 9.51 -2.94 8.33
N LEU A 127 10.72 -2.84 8.90
CA LEU A 127 11.86 -2.14 8.31
C LEU A 127 12.68 -3.07 7.41
N PHE A 128 12.92 -2.63 6.17
CA PHE A 128 13.91 -3.20 5.24
C PHE A 128 15.13 -2.27 5.17
N ARG A 129 16.32 -2.86 5.25
CA ARG A 129 17.61 -2.18 5.04
C ARG A 129 18.36 -2.89 3.94
N GLY A 130 18.76 -2.16 2.90
CA GLY A 130 19.45 -2.70 1.74
C GLY A 130 19.21 -1.84 0.52
N ASP A 131 19.56 -2.34 -0.64
CA ASP A 131 19.31 -1.67 -1.92
C ASP A 131 17.82 -1.79 -2.30
N ALA A 132 17.00 -1.01 -1.60
CA ALA A 132 15.56 -1.01 -1.81
C ALA A 132 15.20 -0.51 -3.22
N THR A 133 15.95 0.45 -3.76
CA THR A 133 15.70 1.01 -5.10
C THR A 133 15.79 -0.07 -6.17
N ASN A 134 16.90 -0.83 -6.22
CA ASN A 134 17.07 -1.89 -7.21
C ASN A 134 16.07 -3.02 -6.98
N ARG A 135 15.79 -3.38 -5.72
CA ARG A 135 14.79 -4.42 -5.43
C ARG A 135 13.39 -4.04 -5.90
N ILE A 136 12.99 -2.78 -5.76
CA ILE A 136 11.71 -2.28 -6.29
C ILE A 136 11.67 -2.37 -7.82
N VAL A 137 12.78 -2.07 -8.51
CA VAL A 137 12.89 -2.21 -9.98
C VAL A 137 12.72 -3.67 -10.40
N GLU A 138 13.36 -4.61 -9.71
CA GLU A 138 13.21 -6.05 -9.97
C GLU A 138 11.75 -6.49 -9.82
N ILE A 139 11.10 -6.12 -8.69
CA ILE A 139 9.70 -6.44 -8.44
C ILE A 139 8.81 -5.89 -9.56
N ALA A 140 9.01 -4.62 -9.94
CA ALA A 140 8.22 -3.97 -10.99
C ALA A 140 8.42 -4.60 -12.39
N SER A 141 9.60 -5.18 -12.65
CA SER A 141 9.94 -5.80 -13.93
C SER A 141 9.44 -7.26 -14.03
N GLY A 142 9.17 -7.91 -12.91
CA GLY A 142 8.65 -9.27 -12.84
C GLY A 142 7.11 -9.37 -12.86
N LEU A 143 6.39 -8.26 -13.01
CA LEU A 143 4.93 -8.19 -13.02
C LEU A 143 4.35 -8.03 -14.43
#